data_a7e58cd40c912ef424d4ea076aaae709
#
_entry.id   a7e58cd40c912ef424d4ea076aaae709
#
_cell.length_a   1.000
_cell.length_b   1.000
_cell.length_c   1.000
_cell.angle_alpha   90.00
_cell.angle_beta   90.00
_cell.angle_gamma   90.00
#
_symmetry.space_group_name_H-M   'P 1'
#
loop_
_entity.id
_entity.type
_entity.pdbx_description
1 polymer ?
#
loop_
_entity_poly.entity_id
_entity_poly.type
_entity_poly.pdbx_seq_one_letter_code
_entity_poly.pdbx_strand_id
1 'polypeptide(L)'
;MAITKELIDGLLVTIQNLYLADDIPWMIGYSGGKDSTAAVQLVWLAIEQLPEADRKKQIIIMNTDTLVESPVVSKWVEKSLEAMKDESTKKKLPFVPERLTPKSDDTFWVNLIGRGYPFPRMKFRWCTARLKIDPVNTFIKEKIAEHGELILVLGTRKQESTRRNRTMTNLEKKRVRELLSPNPTLANELVFSPMEAWSDDDVWTFLMQYKNPWGYSNMDLLTMYRGATADNECPLQIDKSTPTCGKSRFGCWVCTMVEKDKSMEAMIANDQEKEWMSSLLEFRNEFGNEEGDRERRSFRRMKGNLQGNYGKLFHGPYKKEVREEWLEKLLNIQVDINLSLIHISEPTRLALI
;
A
#
# COMPACT_ATOMS: atom_id res chain seq x y z
N MET A 1 -11.07 -14.92 18.85
CA MET A 1 -10.52 -15.02 20.22
C MET A 1 -10.33 -13.59 20.67
N ALA A 2 -10.80 -13.19 21.85
CA ALA A 2 -10.63 -11.78 22.24
C ALA A 2 -9.15 -11.50 22.52
N ILE A 3 -8.63 -10.36 22.04
CA ILE A 3 -7.28 -9.89 22.35
C ILE A 3 -7.20 -9.62 23.85
N THR A 4 -6.32 -10.36 24.54
CA THR A 4 -6.01 -10.13 25.96
C THR A 4 -4.59 -9.65 26.12
N LYS A 5 -4.27 -9.06 27.25
CA LYS A 5 -2.91 -8.61 27.56
C LYS A 5 -1.92 -9.77 27.50
N GLU A 6 -2.29 -10.91 28.08
CA GLU A 6 -1.44 -12.11 28.13
C GLU A 6 -1.13 -12.65 26.73
N LEU A 7 -2.11 -12.57 25.79
CA LEU A 7 -1.90 -12.96 24.40
C LEU A 7 -0.91 -12.02 23.72
N ILE A 8 -1.02 -10.72 23.94
CA ILE A 8 -0.09 -9.74 23.38
C ILE A 8 1.30 -9.92 24.00
N ASP A 9 1.42 -10.03 25.32
CA ASP A 9 2.69 -10.25 26.00
C ASP A 9 3.39 -11.52 25.48
N GLY A 10 2.67 -12.62 25.30
CA GLY A 10 3.18 -13.84 24.69
C GLY A 10 3.64 -13.66 23.23
N LEU A 11 2.90 -12.86 22.45
CA LEU A 11 3.28 -12.55 21.08
C LEU A 11 4.53 -11.66 21.01
N LEU A 12 4.67 -10.68 21.92
CA LEU A 12 5.88 -9.86 22.00
C LEU A 12 7.12 -10.72 22.32
N VAL A 13 7.00 -11.65 23.27
CA VAL A 13 8.08 -12.62 23.57
C VAL A 13 8.40 -13.50 22.36
N THR A 14 7.40 -13.95 21.62
CA THR A 14 7.60 -14.71 20.38
C THR A 14 8.38 -13.92 19.34
N ILE A 15 8.03 -12.64 19.14
CA ILE A 15 8.74 -11.73 18.23
C ILE A 15 10.19 -11.51 18.69
N GLN A 16 10.42 -11.30 20.00
CA GLN A 16 11.75 -11.14 20.57
C GLN A 16 12.62 -12.38 20.33
N ASN A 17 12.09 -13.57 20.61
CA ASN A 17 12.80 -14.83 20.40
C ASN A 17 13.17 -15.03 18.92
N LEU A 18 12.24 -14.74 18.01
CA LEU A 18 12.49 -14.85 16.58
C LEU A 18 13.54 -13.82 16.11
N TYR A 19 13.49 -12.60 16.65
CA TYR A 19 14.48 -11.57 16.34
C TYR A 19 15.88 -11.93 16.82
N LEU A 20 16.01 -12.56 17.98
CA LEU A 20 17.30 -12.95 18.59
C LEU A 20 17.84 -14.26 18.03
N ALA A 21 17.05 -15.05 17.30
CA ALA A 21 17.42 -16.39 16.84
C ALA A 21 18.53 -16.41 15.76
N ASP A 22 18.73 -15.30 15.05
CA ASP A 22 19.68 -15.20 13.94
C ASP A 22 20.06 -13.72 13.68
N ASP A 23 20.93 -13.50 12.68
CA ASP A 23 21.35 -12.16 12.23
C ASP A 23 20.69 -11.76 10.91
N ILE A 24 19.66 -12.48 10.44
CA ILE A 24 18.95 -12.18 9.20
C ILE A 24 18.20 -10.84 9.35
N PRO A 25 18.42 -9.85 8.46
CA PRO A 25 17.75 -8.57 8.55
C PRO A 25 16.24 -8.69 8.36
N TRP A 26 15.50 -7.83 9.05
CA TRP A 26 14.05 -7.78 8.94
C TRP A 26 13.60 -6.61 8.08
N MET A 27 12.56 -6.85 7.31
CA MET A 27 11.85 -5.82 6.56
C MET A 27 10.36 -5.88 6.90
N ILE A 28 9.74 -4.77 7.26
CA ILE A 28 8.32 -4.71 7.60
C ILE A 28 7.60 -3.92 6.51
N GLY A 29 6.60 -4.52 5.87
CA GLY A 29 5.76 -3.83 4.90
C GLY A 29 4.79 -2.85 5.59
N TYR A 30 4.89 -1.56 5.28
CA TYR A 30 4.07 -0.50 5.85
C TYR A 30 3.30 0.26 4.76
N SER A 31 1.98 0.19 4.79
CA SER A 31 1.09 0.90 3.85
C SER A 31 0.31 2.06 4.49
N GLY A 32 0.52 2.33 5.77
CA GLY A 32 -0.25 3.31 6.55
C GLY A 32 -1.66 2.87 6.92
N GLY A 33 -2.09 1.66 6.51
CA GLY A 33 -3.37 1.08 6.90
C GLY A 33 -3.31 0.35 8.23
N LYS A 34 -4.47 0.04 8.83
CA LYS A 34 -4.61 -0.58 10.16
C LYS A 34 -3.75 -1.82 10.37
N ASP A 35 -3.75 -2.73 9.40
CA ASP A 35 -3.06 -4.03 9.51
C ASP A 35 -1.54 -3.85 9.50
N SER A 36 -1.01 -3.03 8.62
CA SER A 36 0.43 -2.73 8.57
C SER A 36 0.89 -1.89 9.76
N THR A 37 0.05 -0.98 10.24
CA THR A 37 0.33 -0.20 11.46
C THR A 37 0.41 -1.11 12.68
N ALA A 38 -0.54 -2.05 12.84
CA ALA A 38 -0.52 -3.01 13.94
C ALA A 38 0.72 -3.92 13.87
N ALA A 39 1.13 -4.38 12.68
CA ALA A 39 2.32 -5.21 12.52
C ALA A 39 3.61 -4.45 12.92
N VAL A 40 3.78 -3.21 12.44
CA VAL A 40 4.92 -2.36 12.86
C VAL A 40 4.89 -2.11 14.36
N GLN A 41 3.72 -1.78 14.92
CA GLN A 41 3.57 -1.49 16.35
C GLN A 41 3.90 -2.72 17.23
N LEU A 42 3.47 -3.93 16.84
CA LEU A 42 3.84 -5.16 17.54
C LEU A 42 5.35 -5.40 17.56
N VAL A 43 5.99 -5.30 16.40
CA VAL A 43 7.44 -5.47 16.32
C VAL A 43 8.15 -4.37 17.10
N TRP A 44 7.70 -3.13 16.98
CA TRP A 44 8.29 -2.01 17.73
C TRP A 44 8.25 -2.23 19.23
N LEU A 45 7.08 -2.56 19.78
CA LEU A 45 6.89 -2.82 21.20
C LEU A 45 7.74 -3.99 21.70
N ALA A 46 7.89 -5.04 20.88
CA ALA A 46 8.73 -6.18 21.21
C ALA A 46 10.22 -5.80 21.29
N ILE A 47 10.72 -5.07 20.29
CA ILE A 47 12.14 -4.70 20.21
C ILE A 47 12.50 -3.62 21.24
N GLU A 48 11.58 -2.67 21.52
CA GLU A 48 11.80 -1.63 22.52
C GLU A 48 11.98 -2.20 23.95
N GLN A 49 11.42 -3.38 24.24
CA GLN A 49 11.59 -4.08 25.52
C GLN A 49 12.93 -4.80 25.65
N LEU A 50 13.64 -5.03 24.54
CA LEU A 50 14.97 -5.68 24.61
C LEU A 50 16.01 -4.70 25.16
N PRO A 51 17.08 -5.21 25.83
CA PRO A 51 18.25 -4.41 26.16
C PRO A 51 18.87 -3.79 24.90
N GLU A 52 19.44 -2.56 25.00
CA GLU A 52 20.07 -1.88 23.87
C GLU A 52 21.17 -2.75 23.20
N ALA A 53 21.92 -3.51 23.99
CA ALA A 53 22.97 -4.41 23.51
C ALA A 53 22.45 -5.54 22.58
N ASP A 54 21.17 -5.88 22.67
CA ASP A 54 20.57 -6.98 21.90
C ASP A 54 19.85 -6.49 20.63
N ARG A 55 19.70 -5.16 20.46
CA ARG A 55 19.04 -4.53 19.29
C ARG A 55 20.01 -4.36 18.10
N LYS A 56 20.73 -5.42 17.72
CA LYS A 56 21.88 -5.32 16.81
C LYS A 56 21.51 -5.28 15.34
N LYS A 57 20.49 -6.03 14.91
CA LYS A 57 20.15 -6.12 13.49
C LYS A 57 19.13 -5.08 13.09
N GLN A 58 19.37 -4.49 11.93
CA GLN A 58 18.49 -3.49 11.33
C GLN A 58 17.11 -4.05 10.98
N ILE A 59 16.09 -3.23 11.21
CA ILE A 59 14.70 -3.50 10.81
C ILE A 59 14.27 -2.38 9.87
N ILE A 60 14.10 -2.71 8.60
CA ILE A 60 13.68 -1.75 7.58
C ILE A 60 12.15 -1.67 7.59
N ILE A 61 11.58 -0.48 7.79
CA ILE A 61 10.14 -0.22 7.62
C ILE A 61 9.93 0.29 6.20
N MET A 62 9.47 -0.59 5.32
CA MET A 62 9.35 -0.34 3.89
C MET A 62 7.95 0.13 3.51
N ASN A 63 7.86 1.31 2.93
CA ASN A 63 6.67 1.81 2.26
C ASN A 63 6.90 1.87 0.75
N THR A 64 5.88 1.57 -0.04
CA THR A 64 5.90 1.76 -1.50
C THR A 64 4.91 2.85 -1.86
N ASP A 65 5.42 4.00 -2.27
CA ASP A 65 4.63 5.08 -2.83
C ASP A 65 4.51 4.91 -4.35
N THR A 66 3.30 4.71 -4.82
CA THR A 66 3.02 4.58 -6.27
C THR A 66 3.04 5.92 -7.00
N LEU A 67 3.22 7.03 -6.29
CA LEU A 67 3.12 8.42 -6.76
C LEU A 67 1.71 8.80 -7.25
N VAL A 68 0.72 7.95 -6.98
CA VAL A 68 -0.71 8.16 -7.27
C VAL A 68 -1.59 7.61 -6.15
N GLU A 69 -1.06 7.46 -4.95
CA GLU A 69 -1.84 7.08 -3.76
C GLU A 69 -2.87 8.18 -3.43
N SER A 70 -3.91 7.84 -2.67
CA SER A 70 -4.80 8.86 -2.12
C SER A 70 -3.99 9.94 -1.40
N PRO A 71 -4.15 11.23 -1.71
CA PRO A 71 -3.32 12.30 -1.12
C PRO A 71 -3.36 12.33 0.41
N VAL A 72 -4.52 12.04 1.01
CA VAL A 72 -4.69 11.96 2.47
C VAL A 72 -3.81 10.84 3.05
N VAL A 73 -3.84 9.66 2.41
CA VAL A 73 -3.07 8.51 2.87
C VAL A 73 -1.57 8.72 2.64
N SER A 74 -1.19 9.29 1.50
CA SER A 74 0.21 9.59 1.18
C SER A 74 0.83 10.51 2.24
N LYS A 75 0.13 11.59 2.60
CA LYS A 75 0.56 12.54 3.63
C LYS A 75 0.60 11.91 5.03
N TRP A 76 -0.38 11.05 5.34
CA TRP A 76 -0.39 10.28 6.59
C TRP A 76 0.84 9.38 6.70
N VAL A 77 1.16 8.63 5.63
CA VAL A 77 2.32 7.73 5.59
C VAL A 77 3.63 8.51 5.70
N GLU A 78 3.79 9.59 4.94
CA GLU A 78 5.00 10.43 4.97
C GLU A 78 5.32 10.89 6.39
N LYS A 79 4.37 11.55 7.04
CA LYS A 79 4.53 12.03 8.42
C LYS A 79 4.75 10.90 9.41
N SER A 80 4.10 9.74 9.20
CA SER A 80 4.29 8.57 10.06
C SER A 80 5.71 8.01 9.95
N LEU A 81 6.27 7.93 8.74
CA LEU A 81 7.66 7.49 8.52
C LEU A 81 8.68 8.48 9.13
N GLU A 82 8.43 9.78 9.03
CA GLU A 82 9.25 10.80 9.69
C GLU A 82 9.23 10.62 11.21
N ALA A 83 8.04 10.49 11.82
CA ALA A 83 7.90 10.25 13.25
C ALA A 83 8.57 8.94 13.70
N MET A 84 8.47 7.86 12.91
CA MET A 84 9.17 6.60 13.17
C MET A 84 10.70 6.80 13.16
N LYS A 85 11.23 7.55 12.21
CA LYS A 85 12.66 7.84 12.11
C LYS A 85 13.16 8.61 13.32
N ASP A 86 12.43 9.65 13.71
CA ASP A 86 12.82 10.51 14.84
C ASP A 86 12.77 9.74 16.17
N GLU A 87 11.69 9.01 16.43
CA GLU A 87 11.54 8.24 17.67
C GLU A 87 12.50 7.05 17.72
N SER A 88 12.76 6.37 16.59
CA SER A 88 13.78 5.33 16.50
C SER A 88 15.17 5.86 16.87
N THR A 89 15.54 7.01 16.33
CA THR A 89 16.81 7.66 16.63
C THR A 89 16.91 8.05 18.11
N LYS A 90 15.86 8.67 18.65
CA LYS A 90 15.79 9.12 20.05
C LYS A 90 15.90 7.97 21.04
N LYS A 91 15.27 6.82 20.76
CA LYS A 91 15.26 5.62 21.62
C LYS A 91 16.37 4.63 21.27
N LYS A 92 17.25 4.93 20.33
CA LYS A 92 18.30 4.04 19.83
C LYS A 92 17.75 2.69 19.41
N LEU A 93 16.65 2.70 18.63
CA LEU A 93 16.03 1.51 18.09
C LEU A 93 16.59 1.22 16.68
N PRO A 94 16.56 -0.03 16.23
CA PRO A 94 17.15 -0.42 14.95
C PRO A 94 16.22 -0.21 13.75
N PHE A 95 15.16 0.60 13.88
CA PHE A 95 14.19 0.83 12.81
C PHE A 95 14.67 1.89 11.83
N VAL A 96 14.63 1.56 10.55
CA VAL A 96 14.98 2.44 9.43
C VAL A 96 13.82 2.52 8.45
N PRO A 97 13.04 3.60 8.48
CA PRO A 97 12.00 3.83 7.48
C PRO A 97 12.59 4.10 6.10
N GLU A 98 12.04 3.40 5.09
CA GLU A 98 12.43 3.52 3.69
C GLU A 98 11.19 3.70 2.82
N ARG A 99 11.20 4.69 1.93
CA ARG A 99 10.13 4.96 0.98
C ARG A 99 10.59 4.62 -0.42
N LEU A 100 10.00 3.56 -1.00
CA LEU A 100 10.29 3.12 -2.36
C LEU A 100 9.32 3.78 -3.35
N THR A 101 9.85 4.16 -4.50
CA THR A 101 9.06 4.71 -5.62
C THR A 101 9.33 3.91 -6.90
N PRO A 102 8.40 3.91 -7.86
CA PRO A 102 8.69 3.39 -9.20
C PRO A 102 9.80 4.22 -9.86
N LYS A 103 10.48 3.63 -10.83
CA LYS A 103 11.46 4.36 -11.66
C LYS A 103 10.78 5.54 -12.33
N SER A 104 11.49 6.66 -12.48
CA SER A 104 10.98 7.90 -13.06
C SER A 104 10.37 7.71 -14.46
N ASP A 105 10.95 6.81 -15.25
CA ASP A 105 10.47 6.47 -16.59
C ASP A 105 9.35 5.42 -16.61
N ASP A 106 8.92 4.90 -15.44
CA ASP A 106 7.91 3.85 -15.33
C ASP A 106 6.79 4.18 -14.33
N THR A 107 6.53 5.47 -14.09
CA THR A 107 5.43 5.95 -13.25
C THR A 107 4.07 5.74 -13.92
N PHE A 108 2.98 5.95 -13.17
CA PHE A 108 1.62 5.84 -13.70
C PHE A 108 1.40 6.76 -14.91
N TRP A 109 1.77 8.04 -14.77
CA TRP A 109 1.53 9.04 -15.79
C TRP A 109 2.43 8.86 -17.02
N VAL A 110 3.67 8.44 -16.83
CA VAL A 110 4.55 8.08 -17.94
C VAL A 110 3.98 6.94 -18.77
N ASN A 111 3.42 5.93 -18.11
CA ASN A 111 2.80 4.82 -18.84
C ASN A 111 1.47 5.23 -19.49
N LEU A 112 0.60 5.94 -18.80
CA LEU A 112 -0.72 6.32 -19.30
C LEU A 112 -0.62 7.43 -20.37
N ILE A 113 -0.04 8.58 -20.01
CA ILE A 113 0.04 9.76 -20.87
C ILE A 113 1.25 9.67 -21.82
N GLY A 114 2.44 9.37 -21.30
CA GLY A 114 3.66 9.29 -22.11
C GLY A 114 3.60 8.16 -23.14
N ARG A 115 3.32 6.95 -22.72
CA ARG A 115 3.30 5.74 -23.56
C ARG A 115 1.92 5.39 -24.11
N GLY A 116 0.86 6.00 -23.61
CA GLY A 116 -0.53 5.72 -24.03
C GLY A 116 -1.05 4.36 -23.61
N TYR A 117 -0.56 3.79 -22.50
CA TYR A 117 -1.07 2.51 -22.01
C TYR A 117 -2.57 2.61 -21.71
N PRO A 118 -3.36 1.58 -22.05
CA PRO A 118 -4.76 1.54 -21.62
C PRO A 118 -4.86 1.51 -20.12
N PHE A 119 -5.95 2.08 -19.59
CA PHE A 119 -6.22 2.07 -18.16
C PHE A 119 -6.08 0.67 -17.57
N PRO A 120 -5.59 0.55 -16.31
CA PRO A 120 -5.59 -0.71 -15.60
C PRO A 120 -7.01 -1.27 -15.48
N ARG A 121 -7.17 -2.56 -15.75
CA ARG A 121 -8.42 -3.31 -15.64
C ARG A 121 -8.18 -4.64 -14.94
N MET A 122 -9.25 -5.32 -14.50
CA MET A 122 -9.14 -6.60 -13.77
C MET A 122 -8.19 -7.61 -14.42
N LYS A 123 -8.16 -7.69 -15.75
CA LYS A 123 -7.28 -8.60 -16.50
C LYS A 123 -5.97 -7.94 -16.99
N PHE A 124 -5.78 -6.65 -16.75
CA PHE A 124 -4.61 -5.90 -17.23
C PHE A 124 -4.11 -4.92 -16.17
N ARG A 125 -3.46 -5.46 -15.15
CA ARG A 125 -2.99 -4.74 -13.96
C ARG A 125 -1.52 -4.34 -14.04
N TRP A 126 -1.12 -3.69 -15.11
CA TRP A 126 0.26 -3.24 -15.27
C TRP A 126 0.73 -2.32 -14.12
N CYS A 127 -0.17 -1.51 -13.57
CA CYS A 127 0.13 -0.63 -12.45
C CYS A 127 0.59 -1.40 -11.20
N THR A 128 -0.01 -2.54 -10.89
CA THR A 128 0.38 -3.33 -9.72
C THR A 128 1.82 -3.86 -9.86
N ALA A 129 2.16 -4.38 -11.04
CA ALA A 129 3.52 -4.87 -11.30
C ALA A 129 4.53 -3.71 -11.21
N ARG A 130 4.37 -2.68 -12.03
CA ARG A 130 5.35 -1.60 -12.20
C ARG A 130 5.47 -0.66 -11.01
N LEU A 131 4.35 -0.33 -10.36
CA LEU A 131 4.35 0.69 -9.32
C LEU A 131 4.51 0.12 -7.90
N LYS A 132 4.18 -1.17 -7.69
CA LYS A 132 4.27 -1.77 -6.35
C LYS A 132 5.24 -2.95 -6.30
N ILE A 133 5.10 -3.94 -7.20
CA ILE A 133 5.86 -5.18 -7.09
C ILE A 133 7.32 -4.99 -7.52
N ASP A 134 7.56 -4.34 -8.66
CA ASP A 134 8.91 -4.22 -9.22
C ASP A 134 9.85 -3.39 -8.33
N PRO A 135 9.44 -2.21 -7.76
CA PRO A 135 10.28 -1.49 -6.81
C PRO A 135 10.63 -2.33 -5.57
N VAL A 136 9.64 -3.00 -4.99
CA VAL A 136 9.82 -3.87 -3.81
C VAL A 136 10.75 -5.03 -4.11
N ASN A 137 10.51 -5.75 -5.22
CA ASN A 137 11.34 -6.90 -5.59
C ASN A 137 12.77 -6.50 -5.89
N THR A 138 12.99 -5.33 -6.48
CA THR A 138 14.34 -4.81 -6.74
C THR A 138 15.06 -4.56 -5.42
N PHE A 139 14.42 -3.84 -4.49
CA PHE A 139 14.99 -3.54 -3.19
C PHE A 139 15.25 -4.80 -2.35
N ILE A 140 14.31 -5.74 -2.31
CA ILE A 140 14.49 -7.03 -1.61
C ILE A 140 15.67 -7.81 -2.18
N LYS A 141 15.80 -7.89 -3.51
CA LYS A 141 16.92 -8.58 -4.15
C LYS A 141 18.27 -7.94 -3.82
N GLU A 142 18.34 -6.61 -3.75
CA GLU A 142 19.53 -5.90 -3.31
C GLU A 142 19.89 -6.28 -1.87
N LYS A 143 18.91 -6.29 -0.96
CA LYS A 143 19.13 -6.67 0.43
C LYS A 143 19.50 -8.14 0.61
N ILE A 144 18.90 -9.05 -0.17
CA ILE A 144 19.30 -10.47 -0.18
C ILE A 144 20.73 -10.63 -0.73
N ALA A 145 21.11 -9.86 -1.74
CA ALA A 145 22.49 -9.91 -2.27
C ALA A 145 23.52 -9.42 -1.22
N GLU A 146 23.14 -8.46 -0.37
CA GLU A 146 24.00 -7.95 0.72
C GLU A 146 24.10 -8.94 1.90
N HIS A 147 23.01 -9.62 2.26
CA HIS A 147 22.88 -10.37 3.52
C HIS A 147 22.64 -11.90 3.37
N GLY A 148 22.41 -12.37 2.15
CA GLY A 148 22.12 -13.78 1.86
C GLY A 148 20.64 -14.16 2.00
N GLU A 149 19.98 -13.74 3.07
CA GLU A 149 18.57 -13.99 3.38
C GLU A 149 17.88 -12.73 3.91
N LEU A 150 16.54 -12.72 3.89
CA LEU A 150 15.72 -11.64 4.44
C LEU A 150 14.45 -12.21 5.08
N ILE A 151 14.02 -11.63 6.20
CA ILE A 151 12.71 -11.91 6.79
C ILE A 151 11.78 -10.72 6.51
N LEU A 152 10.74 -10.97 5.70
CA LEU A 152 9.68 -10.01 5.42
C LEU A 152 8.54 -10.16 6.42
N VAL A 153 8.30 -9.14 7.24
CA VAL A 153 7.18 -9.09 8.18
C VAL A 153 5.98 -8.41 7.53
N LEU A 154 4.84 -9.06 7.53
CA LEU A 154 3.62 -8.56 6.92
C LEU A 154 2.45 -8.59 7.90
N GLY A 155 1.63 -7.53 7.86
CA GLY A 155 0.35 -7.45 8.55
C GLY A 155 -0.78 -8.27 7.89
N THR A 156 -0.44 -9.35 7.17
CA THR A 156 -1.43 -10.17 6.46
C THR A 156 -2.12 -11.15 7.38
N ARG A 157 -3.43 -11.33 7.17
CA ARG A 157 -4.28 -12.17 8.04
C ARG A 157 -5.12 -13.15 7.21
N LYS A 158 -5.34 -14.35 7.75
CA LYS A 158 -6.16 -15.39 7.10
C LYS A 158 -7.63 -14.94 6.90
N GLN A 159 -8.14 -14.12 7.83
CA GLN A 159 -9.53 -13.66 7.80
C GLN A 159 -9.82 -12.54 6.78
N GLU A 160 -8.81 -11.96 6.13
CA GLU A 160 -9.03 -10.90 5.13
C GLU A 160 -9.83 -11.39 3.91
N SER A 161 -9.64 -12.63 3.49
CA SER A 161 -10.39 -13.25 2.39
C SER A 161 -10.13 -14.76 2.32
N THR A 162 -11.07 -15.50 1.74
CA THR A 162 -10.95 -16.94 1.47
C THR A 162 -9.69 -17.28 0.66
N ARG A 163 -9.35 -16.44 -0.33
CA ARG A 163 -8.13 -16.61 -1.14
C ARG A 163 -6.88 -16.44 -0.27
N ARG A 164 -6.84 -15.42 0.61
CA ARG A 164 -5.73 -15.18 1.51
C ARG A 164 -5.54 -16.35 2.48
N ASN A 165 -6.62 -16.80 3.11
CA ASN A 165 -6.62 -17.95 4.00
C ASN A 165 -6.00 -19.18 3.31
N ARG A 166 -6.51 -19.57 2.13
CA ARG A 166 -5.99 -20.72 1.37
C ARG A 166 -4.51 -20.59 1.05
N THR A 167 -4.06 -19.41 0.64
CA THR A 167 -2.66 -19.17 0.30
C THR A 167 -1.76 -19.30 1.53
N MET A 168 -2.11 -18.64 2.64
CA MET A 168 -1.35 -18.68 3.88
C MET A 168 -1.29 -20.09 4.46
N THR A 169 -2.42 -20.80 4.54
CA THR A 169 -2.48 -22.20 5.01
C THR A 169 -1.62 -23.15 4.16
N ASN A 170 -1.56 -22.92 2.84
CA ASN A 170 -0.69 -23.72 1.98
C ASN A 170 0.81 -23.43 2.18
N LEU A 171 1.16 -22.17 2.49
CA LEU A 171 2.53 -21.78 2.77
C LEU A 171 2.99 -22.23 4.16
N GLU A 172 2.09 -22.27 5.16
CA GLU A 172 2.36 -22.85 6.47
C GLU A 172 2.87 -24.30 6.39
N LYS A 173 2.25 -25.12 5.54
CA LYS A 173 2.67 -26.52 5.33
C LYS A 173 4.08 -26.64 4.76
N LYS A 174 4.63 -25.55 4.23
CA LYS A 174 5.96 -25.47 3.62
C LYS A 174 6.98 -24.76 4.52
N ARG A 175 6.61 -24.43 5.76
CA ARG A 175 7.52 -23.79 6.72
C ARG A 175 8.75 -24.69 6.94
N VAL A 176 9.92 -24.09 6.74
CA VAL A 176 11.22 -24.74 7.02
C VAL A 176 11.67 -24.41 8.44
N ARG A 177 11.27 -23.24 8.94
CA ARG A 177 11.50 -22.76 10.30
C ARG A 177 10.15 -22.39 10.91
N GLU A 178 10.03 -22.58 12.23
CA GLU A 178 8.82 -22.19 12.94
C GLU A 178 8.47 -20.72 12.68
N LEU A 179 7.18 -20.43 12.45
CA LEU A 179 6.63 -19.11 12.14
C LEU A 179 7.04 -18.50 10.78
N LEU A 180 8.04 -19.04 10.10
CA LEU A 180 8.57 -18.50 8.84
C LEU A 180 8.11 -19.31 7.65
N SER A 181 7.33 -18.68 6.78
CA SER A 181 6.87 -19.28 5.51
C SER A 181 7.76 -18.85 4.36
N PRO A 182 8.10 -19.74 3.40
CA PRO A 182 8.89 -19.33 2.23
C PRO A 182 8.07 -18.40 1.32
N ASN A 183 8.73 -17.41 0.72
CA ASN A 183 8.11 -16.64 -0.35
C ASN A 183 8.11 -17.47 -1.65
N PRO A 184 6.95 -17.64 -2.31
CA PRO A 184 6.88 -18.42 -3.54
C PRO A 184 7.55 -17.75 -4.75
N THR A 185 7.85 -16.46 -4.66
CA THR A 185 8.34 -15.64 -5.79
C THR A 185 9.82 -15.30 -5.69
N LEU A 186 10.32 -15.12 -4.47
CA LEU A 186 11.70 -14.75 -4.21
C LEU A 186 12.37 -15.81 -3.34
N ALA A 187 13.42 -16.42 -3.87
CA ALA A 187 14.26 -17.32 -3.09
C ALA A 187 14.99 -16.54 -1.98
N ASN A 188 15.25 -17.20 -0.87
CA ASN A 188 15.92 -16.64 0.31
C ASN A 188 15.15 -15.50 1.01
N GLU A 189 13.85 -15.38 0.73
CA GLU A 189 12.94 -14.52 1.45
C GLU A 189 11.97 -15.36 2.27
N LEU A 190 11.98 -15.14 3.58
CA LEU A 190 11.08 -15.76 4.53
C LEU A 190 10.02 -14.75 4.96
N VAL A 191 8.78 -15.19 5.11
CA VAL A 191 7.65 -14.33 5.48
C VAL A 191 7.17 -14.66 6.88
N PHE A 192 7.11 -13.64 7.73
CA PHE A 192 6.53 -13.69 9.06
C PHE A 192 5.24 -12.85 9.11
N SER A 193 4.16 -13.42 9.61
CA SER A 193 2.88 -12.72 9.81
C SER A 193 2.47 -12.83 11.29
N PRO A 194 2.86 -11.87 12.15
CA PRO A 194 2.65 -11.98 13.60
C PRO A 194 1.19 -12.08 14.01
N MET A 195 0.28 -11.57 13.21
CA MET A 195 -1.16 -11.51 13.47
C MET A 195 -1.99 -12.30 12.46
N GLU A 196 -1.44 -13.41 11.92
CA GLU A 196 -2.08 -14.20 10.85
C GLU A 196 -3.49 -14.73 11.20
N ALA A 197 -3.76 -14.97 12.48
CA ALA A 197 -5.03 -15.49 12.98
C ALA A 197 -6.03 -14.39 13.41
N TRP A 198 -5.62 -13.11 13.45
CA TRP A 198 -6.44 -12.03 13.96
C TRP A 198 -7.61 -11.68 13.05
N SER A 199 -8.73 -11.29 13.66
CA SER A 199 -9.87 -10.67 12.99
C SER A 199 -9.64 -9.17 12.76
N ASP A 200 -10.56 -8.51 12.06
CA ASP A 200 -10.56 -7.04 11.93
C ASP A 200 -10.73 -6.37 13.30
N ASP A 201 -11.61 -6.92 14.13
CA ASP A 201 -11.86 -6.39 15.47
C ASP A 201 -10.66 -6.58 16.40
N ASP A 202 -9.92 -7.68 16.26
CA ASP A 202 -8.69 -7.89 17.03
C ASP A 202 -7.64 -6.81 16.70
N VAL A 203 -7.49 -6.47 15.42
CA VAL A 203 -6.56 -5.41 14.97
C VAL A 203 -6.94 -4.06 15.58
N TRP A 204 -8.22 -3.68 15.49
CA TRP A 204 -8.68 -2.42 16.05
C TRP A 204 -8.61 -2.41 17.58
N THR A 205 -8.96 -3.51 18.24
CA THR A 205 -8.84 -3.65 19.70
C THR A 205 -7.39 -3.41 20.13
N PHE A 206 -6.44 -4.05 19.47
CA PHE A 206 -5.02 -3.83 19.74
C PHE A 206 -4.61 -2.36 19.54
N LEU A 207 -4.96 -1.76 18.40
CA LEU A 207 -4.61 -0.37 18.10
C LEU A 207 -5.22 0.63 19.08
N MET A 208 -6.42 0.35 19.61
CA MET A 208 -7.08 1.23 20.58
C MET A 208 -6.57 1.03 22.02
N GLN A 209 -6.14 -0.18 22.39
CA GLN A 209 -5.63 -0.48 23.73
C GLN A 209 -4.15 -0.10 23.91
N TYR A 210 -3.34 -0.18 22.84
CA TYR A 210 -1.91 0.08 22.89
C TYR A 210 -1.57 1.40 22.21
N LYS A 211 -0.87 2.27 22.92
CA LYS A 211 -0.42 3.56 22.37
C LYS A 211 0.55 3.31 21.21
N ASN A 212 0.45 4.13 20.19
CA ASN A 212 1.37 4.14 19.08
C ASN A 212 2.79 4.56 19.58
N PRO A 213 3.81 3.71 19.40
CA PRO A 213 5.12 3.93 20.03
C PRO A 213 5.96 5.02 19.37
N TRP A 214 5.62 5.49 18.16
CA TRP A 214 6.28 6.61 17.48
C TRP A 214 5.53 7.94 17.61
N GLY A 215 4.60 8.03 18.57
CA GLY A 215 3.94 9.28 18.92
C GLY A 215 2.74 9.65 18.02
N TYR A 216 2.36 8.81 17.06
CA TYR A 216 1.16 8.99 16.25
C TYR A 216 -0.10 8.55 17.01
N SER A 217 -1.23 9.10 16.64
CA SER A 217 -2.51 8.73 17.23
C SER A 217 -3.17 7.60 16.44
N ASN A 218 -3.34 6.43 17.06
CA ASN A 218 -4.16 5.36 16.46
C ASN A 218 -5.63 5.79 16.33
N MET A 219 -6.08 6.76 17.14
CA MET A 219 -7.41 7.36 17.02
C MET A 219 -7.55 8.18 15.72
N ASP A 220 -6.48 8.86 15.28
CA ASP A 220 -6.49 9.59 14.00
C ASP A 220 -6.57 8.63 12.83
N LEU A 221 -5.90 7.46 12.92
CA LEU A 221 -6.06 6.39 11.96
C LEU A 221 -7.51 5.89 11.91
N LEU A 222 -8.13 5.66 13.07
CA LEU A 222 -9.54 5.27 13.16
C LEU A 222 -10.46 6.34 12.52
N THR A 223 -10.20 7.62 12.80
CA THR A 223 -10.95 8.75 12.24
C THR A 223 -10.82 8.80 10.71
N MET A 224 -9.63 8.56 10.18
CA MET A 224 -9.41 8.47 8.72
C MET A 224 -10.24 7.33 8.10
N TYR A 225 -10.33 6.18 8.75
CA TYR A 225 -11.17 5.07 8.29
C TYR A 225 -12.67 5.40 8.36
N ARG A 226 -13.11 6.05 9.43
CA ARG A 226 -14.51 6.51 9.57
C ARG A 226 -14.89 7.50 8.47
N GLY A 227 -14.05 8.52 8.23
CA GLY A 227 -14.28 9.50 7.18
C GLY A 227 -14.37 8.92 5.77
N ALA A 228 -13.82 7.72 5.56
CA ALA A 228 -13.88 7.00 4.28
C ALA A 228 -15.08 6.05 4.15
N THR A 229 -16.04 6.05 5.10
CA THR A 229 -17.30 5.30 5.04
C THR A 229 -18.47 6.22 4.72
N ALA A 230 -19.49 5.71 3.99
CA ALA A 230 -20.59 6.53 3.47
C ALA A 230 -21.35 7.30 4.56
N ASP A 231 -21.51 6.67 5.73
CA ASP A 231 -22.29 7.23 6.85
C ASP A 231 -21.42 7.66 8.03
N ASN A 232 -20.12 7.89 7.78
CA ASN A 232 -19.12 8.19 8.83
C ASN A 232 -19.15 7.16 9.98
N GLU A 233 -19.49 5.92 9.64
CA GLU A 233 -19.66 4.82 10.59
C GLU A 233 -18.33 4.37 11.19
N CYS A 234 -18.38 3.95 12.46
CA CYS A 234 -17.22 3.40 13.13
C CYS A 234 -16.80 2.04 12.51
N PRO A 235 -15.53 1.82 12.16
CA PRO A 235 -15.07 0.54 11.64
C PRO A 235 -15.04 -0.58 12.69
N LEU A 236 -15.30 -0.26 13.95
CA LEU A 236 -15.47 -1.24 15.05
C LEU A 236 -16.85 -1.89 15.00
N GLN A 237 -16.89 -3.19 15.05
CA GLN A 237 -18.16 -3.93 15.15
C GLN A 237 -18.64 -3.92 16.60
N ILE A 238 -19.77 -3.21 16.86
CA ILE A 238 -20.38 -3.13 18.18
C ILE A 238 -21.31 -4.34 18.41
N ASP A 239 -21.91 -4.87 17.34
CA ASP A 239 -22.83 -6.00 17.40
C ASP A 239 -22.54 -6.98 16.24
N LYS A 240 -22.56 -8.29 16.51
CA LYS A 240 -22.35 -9.36 15.52
C LYS A 240 -23.44 -9.44 14.45
N SER A 241 -24.59 -8.84 14.69
CA SER A 241 -25.70 -8.78 13.73
C SER A 241 -25.52 -7.68 12.66
N THR A 242 -24.66 -6.69 12.92
CA THR A 242 -24.40 -5.59 12.00
C THR A 242 -23.17 -5.92 11.13
N PRO A 243 -23.24 -5.80 9.78
CA PRO A 243 -22.06 -5.97 8.96
C PRO A 243 -20.94 -5.02 9.38
N THR A 244 -19.71 -5.50 9.43
CA THR A 244 -18.55 -4.63 9.73
C THR A 244 -18.51 -3.45 8.75
N CYS A 245 -18.61 -2.23 9.26
CA CYS A 245 -18.55 -0.97 8.52
C CYS A 245 -17.18 -0.73 7.83
N GLY A 246 -16.22 -1.56 8.07
CA GLY A 246 -14.81 -1.36 7.74
C GLY A 246 -14.34 -1.90 6.40
N LYS A 247 -15.14 -1.89 5.34
CA LYS A 247 -14.67 -2.23 3.97
C LYS A 247 -13.97 -1.08 3.26
N SER A 248 -13.72 0.04 3.94
CA SER A 248 -12.94 1.14 3.39
C SER A 248 -11.54 0.67 3.07
N ARG A 249 -11.18 0.69 1.82
CA ARG A 249 -9.84 0.36 1.33
C ARG A 249 -9.26 1.59 0.67
N PHE A 250 -8.24 2.10 1.27
CA PHE A 250 -7.45 3.15 0.64
C PHE A 250 -6.65 2.54 -0.51
N GLY A 251 -6.80 3.11 -1.68
CA GLY A 251 -6.08 2.74 -2.89
C GLY A 251 -5.50 3.96 -3.58
N CYS A 252 -4.93 3.74 -4.77
CA CYS A 252 -4.52 4.84 -5.63
C CYS A 252 -5.78 5.59 -6.10
N TRP A 253 -5.76 6.92 -6.03
CA TRP A 253 -6.91 7.73 -6.47
C TRP A 253 -7.23 7.57 -7.95
N VAL A 254 -6.25 7.17 -8.76
CA VAL A 254 -6.40 6.86 -10.19
C VAL A 254 -6.95 5.44 -10.46
N CYS A 255 -7.38 4.70 -9.43
CA CYS A 255 -7.71 3.28 -9.57
C CYS A 255 -9.00 3.07 -10.34
N THR A 256 -8.92 2.44 -11.52
CA THR A 256 -10.05 2.07 -12.38
C THR A 256 -10.44 0.60 -12.26
N MET A 257 -9.89 -0.10 -11.24
CA MET A 257 -10.26 -1.48 -10.90
C MET A 257 -11.62 -1.58 -10.22
N VAL A 258 -12.10 -0.46 -9.69
CA VAL A 258 -13.43 -0.26 -9.12
C VAL A 258 -14.16 0.76 -9.97
N GLU A 259 -15.46 0.58 -10.13
CA GLU A 259 -16.29 1.50 -10.90
C GLU A 259 -16.31 2.89 -10.26
N LYS A 260 -16.51 2.94 -8.95
CA LYS A 260 -16.52 4.16 -8.14
C LYS A 260 -15.53 4.06 -6.99
N ASP A 261 -14.85 5.15 -6.69
CA ASP A 261 -14.02 5.25 -5.48
C ASP A 261 -14.87 5.74 -4.30
N LYS A 262 -15.62 4.79 -3.70
CA LYS A 262 -16.51 5.07 -2.56
C LYS A 262 -15.78 5.69 -1.37
N SER A 263 -14.52 5.35 -1.15
CA SER A 263 -13.75 5.90 -0.03
C SER A 263 -13.42 7.37 -0.25
N MET A 264 -13.06 7.74 -1.48
CA MET A 264 -12.80 9.14 -1.83
C MET A 264 -14.09 9.96 -1.86
N GLU A 265 -15.18 9.40 -2.43
CA GLU A 265 -16.53 10.02 -2.38
C GLU A 265 -16.96 10.31 -0.94
N ALA A 266 -16.80 9.32 -0.04
CA ALA A 266 -17.15 9.47 1.37
C ALA A 266 -16.26 10.51 2.08
N MET A 267 -14.95 10.52 1.84
CA MET A 267 -14.05 11.52 2.43
C MET A 267 -14.42 12.95 2.03
N ILE A 268 -14.82 13.18 0.79
CA ILE A 268 -15.26 14.48 0.30
C ILE A 268 -16.58 14.86 0.96
N ALA A 269 -17.55 13.94 1.02
CA ALA A 269 -18.86 14.19 1.60
C ALA A 269 -18.82 14.45 3.12
N ASN A 270 -17.92 13.77 3.84
CA ASN A 270 -17.83 13.83 5.30
C ASN A 270 -16.94 14.97 5.82
N ASP A 271 -16.14 15.61 4.98
CA ASP A 271 -15.16 16.61 5.40
C ASP A 271 -14.98 17.71 4.35
N GLN A 272 -15.52 18.87 4.65
CA GLN A 272 -15.47 20.05 3.75
C GLN A 272 -14.03 20.46 3.41
N GLU A 273 -13.07 20.23 4.30
CA GLU A 273 -11.65 20.50 4.02
C GLU A 273 -11.07 19.61 2.91
N LYS A 274 -11.78 18.56 2.51
CA LYS A 274 -11.41 17.62 1.44
C LYS A 274 -12.14 17.86 0.13
N GLU A 275 -12.97 18.89 0.03
CA GLU A 275 -13.73 19.24 -1.19
C GLU A 275 -12.81 19.41 -2.42
N TRP A 276 -11.60 19.89 -2.23
CA TRP A 276 -10.59 20.01 -3.28
C TRP A 276 -10.27 18.70 -4.01
N MET A 277 -10.53 17.54 -3.39
CA MET A 277 -10.33 16.23 -4.02
C MET A 277 -11.41 15.92 -5.09
N SER A 278 -12.48 16.70 -5.17
CA SER A 278 -13.57 16.50 -6.14
C SER A 278 -13.07 16.55 -7.58
N SER A 279 -12.19 17.50 -7.91
CA SER A 279 -11.61 17.61 -9.25
C SER A 279 -10.75 16.40 -9.64
N LEU A 280 -10.04 15.79 -8.68
CA LEU A 280 -9.31 14.56 -8.89
C LEU A 280 -10.26 13.38 -9.13
N LEU A 281 -11.33 13.29 -8.36
CA LEU A 281 -12.34 12.25 -8.49
C LEU A 281 -13.08 12.33 -9.82
N GLU A 282 -13.47 13.53 -10.25
CA GLU A 282 -14.10 13.81 -11.54
C GLU A 282 -13.18 13.41 -12.69
N PHE A 283 -11.93 13.84 -12.65
CA PHE A 283 -10.92 13.46 -13.64
C PHE A 283 -10.72 11.95 -13.69
N ARG A 284 -10.60 11.28 -12.53
CA ARG A 284 -10.53 9.80 -12.46
C ARG A 284 -11.75 9.15 -13.10
N ASN A 285 -12.94 9.65 -12.86
CA ASN A 285 -14.18 9.08 -13.41
C ASN A 285 -14.28 9.29 -14.93
N GLU A 286 -13.80 10.43 -15.43
CA GLU A 286 -13.75 10.73 -16.87
C GLU A 286 -12.83 9.75 -17.62
N PHE A 287 -11.59 9.63 -17.19
CA PHE A 287 -10.64 8.79 -17.89
C PHE A 287 -10.89 7.29 -17.63
N GLY A 288 -11.46 6.93 -16.49
CA GLY A 288 -11.78 5.56 -16.11
C GLY A 288 -13.06 5.02 -16.78
N ASN A 289 -13.84 5.87 -17.45
CA ASN A 289 -15.06 5.47 -18.12
C ASN A 289 -14.76 4.49 -19.27
N GLU A 290 -15.38 3.30 -19.21
CA GLU A 290 -15.24 2.26 -20.24
C GLU A 290 -15.99 2.62 -21.53
N GLU A 291 -17.02 3.45 -21.42
CA GLU A 291 -17.78 3.96 -22.56
C GLU A 291 -16.89 4.87 -23.42
N GLY A 292 -16.81 4.58 -24.71
CA GLY A 292 -15.91 5.32 -25.62
C GLY A 292 -14.41 5.04 -25.48
N ASP A 293 -13.95 4.21 -24.53
CA ASP A 293 -12.52 3.91 -24.34
C ASP A 293 -11.86 3.41 -25.65
N ARG A 294 -12.57 2.56 -26.40
CA ARG A 294 -12.04 1.98 -27.65
C ARG A 294 -11.84 3.02 -28.73
N GLU A 295 -12.71 4.03 -28.82
CA GLU A 295 -12.65 5.11 -29.80
C GLU A 295 -11.48 6.05 -29.54
N ARG A 296 -11.09 6.20 -28.27
CA ARG A 296 -9.93 6.99 -27.84
C ARG A 296 -8.60 6.33 -28.15
N ARG A 297 -8.61 5.05 -28.61
CA ARG A 297 -7.41 4.23 -28.76
C ARG A 297 -7.07 3.99 -30.24
N SER A 298 -5.77 3.94 -30.54
CA SER A 298 -5.24 3.58 -31.84
C SER A 298 -5.25 2.03 -32.04
N PHE A 299 -5.32 1.58 -33.27
CA PHE A 299 -5.04 0.17 -33.61
C PHE A 299 -3.54 -0.11 -33.77
N ARG A 300 -2.70 0.90 -34.00
CA ARG A 300 -1.25 0.75 -34.09
C ARG A 300 -0.67 0.57 -32.69
N ARG A 301 0.14 -0.45 -32.52
CA ARG A 301 0.95 -0.65 -31.31
C ARG A 301 2.06 0.40 -31.24
N MET A 302 2.70 0.54 -30.08
CA MET A 302 3.83 1.47 -29.89
C MET A 302 4.95 1.29 -30.93
N LYS A 303 5.17 0.07 -31.42
CA LYS A 303 6.13 -0.25 -32.49
C LYS A 303 5.58 0.01 -33.90
N GLY A 304 4.40 0.61 -34.05
CA GLY A 304 3.76 0.93 -35.32
C GLY A 304 3.03 -0.23 -36.01
N ASN A 305 3.18 -1.46 -35.54
CA ASN A 305 2.53 -2.63 -36.14
C ASN A 305 1.06 -2.76 -35.71
N LEU A 306 0.27 -3.44 -36.54
CA LEU A 306 -1.11 -3.85 -36.22
C LEU A 306 -1.08 -5.26 -35.64
N GLN A 307 -1.94 -5.51 -34.68
CA GLN A 307 -2.19 -6.85 -34.15
C GLN A 307 -3.69 -7.14 -34.16
N GLY A 308 -4.04 -8.34 -34.53
CA GLY A 308 -5.42 -8.79 -34.57
C GLY A 308 -5.51 -10.30 -34.58
N ASN A 309 -6.72 -10.81 -34.40
CA ASN A 309 -7.05 -12.23 -34.50
C ASN A 309 -8.39 -12.38 -35.19
N TYR A 310 -8.54 -13.39 -36.09
CA TYR A 310 -9.77 -13.67 -36.83
C TYR A 310 -10.43 -12.43 -37.47
N GLY A 311 -9.60 -11.55 -38.13
CA GLY A 311 -10.07 -10.35 -38.82
C GLY A 311 -10.43 -9.17 -37.92
N LYS A 312 -10.31 -9.27 -36.58
CA LYS A 312 -10.51 -8.17 -35.65
C LYS A 312 -9.17 -7.61 -35.17
N LEU A 313 -8.98 -6.30 -35.35
CA LEU A 313 -7.81 -5.61 -34.82
C LEU A 313 -7.96 -5.37 -33.29
N PHE A 314 -6.85 -5.51 -32.57
CA PHE A 314 -6.79 -5.17 -31.14
C PHE A 314 -6.45 -3.70 -30.97
N HIS A 315 -7.22 -3.02 -30.10
CA HIS A 315 -6.93 -1.65 -29.74
C HIS A 315 -5.56 -1.55 -29.03
N GLY A 316 -4.77 -0.61 -29.48
CA GLY A 316 -3.44 -0.29 -28.96
C GLY A 316 -3.46 0.82 -27.92
N PRO A 317 -2.45 1.71 -27.90
CA PRO A 317 -2.34 2.84 -26.99
C PRO A 317 -3.40 3.91 -27.25
N TYR A 318 -3.60 4.78 -26.29
CA TYR A 318 -4.39 6.01 -26.47
C TYR A 318 -3.79 6.91 -27.56
N LYS A 319 -4.67 7.56 -28.32
CA LYS A 319 -4.28 8.53 -29.35
C LYS A 319 -3.55 9.71 -28.70
N LYS A 320 -2.69 10.37 -29.47
CA LYS A 320 -1.86 11.48 -28.99
C LYS A 320 -2.74 12.64 -28.45
N GLU A 321 -3.78 13.00 -29.20
CA GLU A 321 -4.69 14.10 -28.87
C GLU A 321 -5.37 13.88 -27.51
N VAL A 322 -5.81 12.65 -27.23
CA VAL A 322 -6.43 12.28 -25.95
C VAL A 322 -5.46 12.40 -24.79
N ARG A 323 -4.20 12.00 -25.02
CA ARG A 323 -3.16 12.07 -23.99
C ARG A 323 -2.75 13.50 -23.67
N GLU A 324 -2.69 14.37 -24.68
CA GLU A 324 -2.42 15.79 -24.54
C GLU A 324 -3.56 16.48 -23.78
N GLU A 325 -4.83 16.19 -24.11
CA GLU A 325 -6.00 16.67 -23.38
C GLU A 325 -5.96 16.28 -21.89
N TRP A 326 -5.67 15.02 -21.58
CA TRP A 326 -5.58 14.57 -20.19
C TRP A 326 -4.41 15.19 -19.43
N LEU A 327 -3.28 15.41 -20.09
CA LEU A 327 -2.16 16.12 -19.48
C LEU A 327 -2.53 17.55 -19.13
N GLU A 328 -3.15 18.29 -20.05
CA GLU A 328 -3.60 19.65 -19.82
C GLU A 328 -4.60 19.73 -18.66
N LYS A 329 -5.61 18.84 -18.63
CA LYS A 329 -6.57 18.77 -17.53
C LYS A 329 -5.87 18.50 -16.19
N LEU A 330 -4.95 17.53 -16.13
CA LEU A 330 -4.21 17.20 -14.93
C LEU A 330 -3.39 18.38 -14.40
N LEU A 331 -2.72 19.10 -15.28
CA LEU A 331 -1.92 20.29 -14.92
C LEU A 331 -2.83 21.44 -14.45
N ASN A 332 -3.99 21.65 -15.07
CA ASN A 332 -4.96 22.64 -14.63
C ASN A 332 -5.51 22.31 -13.23
N ILE A 333 -5.87 21.05 -12.98
CA ILE A 333 -6.28 20.59 -11.65
C ILE A 333 -5.17 20.86 -10.60
N GLN A 334 -3.93 20.61 -10.95
CA GLN A 334 -2.79 20.90 -10.04
C GLN A 334 -2.70 22.39 -9.70
N VAL A 335 -2.93 23.27 -10.68
CA VAL A 335 -2.92 24.72 -10.47
C VAL A 335 -4.09 25.14 -9.60
N ASP A 336 -5.30 24.65 -9.91
CA ASP A 336 -6.54 25.03 -9.23
C ASP A 336 -6.54 24.66 -7.75
N ILE A 337 -6.07 23.48 -7.39
CA ILE A 337 -6.00 23.07 -5.98
C ILE A 337 -4.78 23.60 -5.25
N ASN A 338 -3.92 24.37 -5.93
CA ASN A 338 -2.70 24.98 -5.35
C ASN A 338 -1.90 24.00 -4.47
N LEU A 339 -1.94 22.70 -4.83
CA LEU A 339 -1.15 21.67 -4.19
C LEU A 339 0.15 21.49 -4.95
N SER A 340 1.24 21.34 -4.22
CA SER A 340 2.49 20.82 -4.77
C SER A 340 2.32 19.33 -5.07
N LEU A 341 1.63 18.98 -6.16
CA LEU A 341 1.46 17.62 -6.65
C LEU A 341 2.74 17.18 -7.38
N ILE A 342 3.89 17.34 -6.74
CA ILE A 342 5.22 16.98 -7.27
C ILE A 342 5.20 15.56 -7.86
N HIS A 343 4.48 14.63 -7.21
CA HIS A 343 4.34 13.25 -7.67
C HIS A 343 3.59 13.09 -8.99
N ILE A 344 2.83 14.10 -9.40
CA ILE A 344 2.09 14.07 -10.68
C ILE A 344 2.88 14.82 -11.76
N SER A 345 3.42 16.01 -11.43
CA SER A 345 4.06 16.90 -12.40
C SER A 345 5.51 16.54 -12.72
N GLU A 346 6.32 16.20 -11.73
CA GLU A 346 7.74 15.95 -11.92
C GLU A 346 8.06 14.75 -12.84
N PRO A 347 7.53 13.54 -12.60
CA PRO A 347 7.79 12.40 -13.47
C PRO A 347 7.21 12.56 -14.88
N THR A 348 6.10 13.31 -15.03
CA THR A 348 5.46 13.56 -16.31
C THR A 348 6.26 14.58 -17.12
N ARG A 349 6.83 15.58 -16.45
CA ARG A 349 7.66 16.61 -17.06
C ARG A 349 8.94 16.05 -17.66
N LEU A 350 9.59 15.11 -16.97
CA LEU A 350 10.80 14.43 -17.43
C LEU A 350 10.54 13.49 -18.62
N ALA A 351 9.32 12.98 -18.78
CA ALA A 351 8.96 12.05 -19.86
C ALA A 351 8.53 12.75 -21.16
N LEU A 352 8.35 14.07 -21.13
CA LEU A 352 7.92 14.87 -22.28
C LEU A 352 9.05 15.67 -22.92
N ILE A 353 10.24 15.66 -22.33
CA ILE A 353 11.49 16.18 -22.88
C ILE A 353 12.26 15.03 -23.52
#